data_e86d82f6104108c1807fcae51deb2fc2
#
_entry.id   e86d82f6104108c1807fcae51deb2fc2
#
_cell.length_a   1.000
_cell.length_b   1.000
_cell.length_c   1.000
_cell.angle_alpha   90.00
_cell.angle_beta   90.00
_cell.angle_gamma   90.00
#
_symmetry.space_group_name_H-M   'P 1'
#
loop_
_entity.id
_entity.type
_entity.pdbx_description
1 polymer ?
#
loop_
_entity_poly.entity_id
_entity_poly.type
_entity_poly.pdbx_seq_one_letter_code
_entity_poly.pdbx_strand_id
1 'polypeptide(L)'
;MFADLHLHTHFSDGTWTPEDLAAGARRLGLGALALTDHDTVEGCARAAAACARLGLEFVPGTELTAEHLGHEVHLLGYFVDTTHAELLRELVHFQRARQERIREMVARLNQRGVSLRPEAVFALANCRSPGRPHVARALVQHGFCGSLDEAFERFLKKHRPAWVPKRKMSAARAISLIHAAGGLAVLAHPGLNHDDGLIPGLVGVGLDGLECWHSRHSAAQAAHYLELARRHRLLVTGGSDCHGTSKGPPLLGSVRLPRDLYLAFKNAPRPVGAAA
;
A
#
# COMPACT_ATOMS: atom_id res chain seq x y z
N MET A 1 -12.47 -14.38 15.18
CA MET A 1 -11.35 -14.23 14.23
C MET A 1 -11.46 -12.86 13.59
N PHE A 2 -10.37 -12.09 13.53
CA PHE A 2 -10.29 -10.80 12.87
C PHE A 2 -9.21 -10.83 11.79
N ALA A 3 -9.29 -9.94 10.80
CA ALA A 3 -8.27 -9.77 9.78
C ALA A 3 -7.73 -8.34 9.77
N ASP A 4 -6.46 -8.17 9.37
CA ASP A 4 -5.85 -6.89 9.01
C ASP A 4 -5.35 -7.00 7.57
N LEU A 5 -6.00 -6.27 6.65
CA LEU A 5 -5.82 -6.49 5.23
C LEU A 5 -4.98 -5.40 4.53
N HIS A 6 -4.31 -4.50 5.26
CA HIS A 6 -3.47 -3.47 4.67
C HIS A 6 -2.17 -3.34 5.47
N LEU A 7 -1.12 -3.99 4.97
CA LEU A 7 0.15 -4.13 5.68
C LEU A 7 1.33 -3.99 4.72
N HIS A 8 2.39 -3.31 5.20
CA HIS A 8 3.63 -3.08 4.46
C HIS A 8 4.83 -3.68 5.17
N THR A 9 5.77 -4.19 4.36
CA THR A 9 7.03 -4.76 4.83
C THR A 9 8.24 -4.00 4.29
N HIS A 10 9.42 -4.50 4.61
CA HIS A 10 10.68 -4.00 4.06
C HIS A 10 10.82 -4.22 2.54
N PHE A 11 9.90 -4.92 1.88
CA PHE A 11 9.84 -5.02 0.42
C PHE A 11 9.33 -3.74 -0.25
N SER A 12 8.69 -2.85 0.52
CA SER A 12 8.37 -1.48 0.11
C SER A 12 8.93 -0.46 1.11
N ASP A 13 8.11 0.17 1.92
CA ASP A 13 8.54 1.23 2.85
C ASP A 13 8.23 0.94 4.33
N GLY A 14 7.77 -0.26 4.63
CA GLY A 14 7.72 -0.78 5.99
C GLY A 14 9.11 -1.10 6.56
N THR A 15 9.16 -1.47 7.82
CA THR A 15 10.41 -1.83 8.53
C THR A 15 10.45 -3.29 8.97
N TRP A 16 9.33 -3.98 8.95
CA TRP A 16 9.24 -5.36 9.40
C TRP A 16 9.39 -6.34 8.25
N THR A 17 9.88 -7.54 8.57
CA THR A 17 9.84 -8.68 7.65
C THR A 17 8.43 -9.25 7.55
N PRO A 18 8.09 -10.01 6.50
CA PRO A 18 6.84 -10.77 6.45
C PRO A 18 6.65 -11.70 7.65
N GLU A 19 7.74 -12.26 8.16
CA GLU A 19 7.76 -13.15 9.33
C GLU A 19 7.42 -12.38 10.61
N ASP A 20 7.95 -11.16 10.79
CA ASP A 20 7.62 -10.30 11.93
C ASP A 20 6.14 -9.92 11.93
N LEU A 21 5.58 -9.60 10.74
CA LEU A 21 4.16 -9.32 10.58
C LEU A 21 3.31 -10.53 10.96
N ALA A 22 3.62 -11.71 10.45
CA ALA A 22 2.88 -12.93 10.77
C ALA A 22 2.96 -13.28 12.26
N ALA A 23 4.15 -13.18 12.87
CA ALA A 23 4.32 -13.40 14.30
C ALA A 23 3.56 -12.36 15.15
N GLY A 24 3.59 -11.09 14.74
CA GLY A 24 2.82 -10.02 15.36
C GLY A 24 1.33 -10.26 15.28
N ALA A 25 0.80 -10.60 14.10
CA ALA A 25 -0.59 -10.93 13.87
C ALA A 25 -1.08 -12.08 14.78
N ARG A 26 -0.26 -13.14 14.88
CA ARG A 26 -0.56 -14.27 15.75
C ARG A 26 -0.64 -13.87 17.22
N ARG A 27 0.32 -13.05 17.72
CA ARG A 27 0.30 -12.54 19.11
C ARG A 27 -0.91 -11.68 19.41
N LEU A 28 -1.39 -10.90 18.41
CA LEU A 28 -2.57 -10.03 18.54
C LEU A 28 -3.90 -10.75 18.35
N GLY A 29 -3.89 -12.07 18.11
CA GLY A 29 -5.10 -12.89 17.92
C GLY A 29 -5.79 -12.64 16.58
N LEU A 30 -5.09 -12.10 15.58
CA LEU A 30 -5.59 -12.04 14.21
C LEU A 30 -5.62 -13.46 13.63
N GLY A 31 -6.56 -13.72 12.74
CA GLY A 31 -6.69 -15.02 12.06
C GLY A 31 -6.36 -14.94 10.57
N ALA A 32 -6.32 -13.74 10.01
CA ALA A 32 -5.92 -13.50 8.62
C ALA A 32 -5.18 -12.17 8.49
N LEU A 33 -4.29 -12.09 7.50
CA LEU A 33 -3.64 -10.86 7.09
C LEU A 33 -3.45 -10.81 5.57
N ALA A 34 -3.39 -9.59 5.01
CA ALA A 34 -2.93 -9.36 3.64
C ALA A 34 -1.59 -8.63 3.65
N LEU A 35 -0.71 -8.96 2.71
CA LEU A 35 0.46 -8.16 2.41
C LEU A 35 0.18 -7.35 1.15
N THR A 36 0.30 -6.02 1.28
CA THR A 36 -0.06 -5.05 0.23
C THR A 36 1.07 -4.05 -0.01
N ASP A 37 2.29 -4.53 -0.06
CA ASP A 37 3.47 -3.70 -0.32
C ASP A 37 3.31 -2.84 -1.57
N HIS A 38 3.78 -1.60 -1.51
CA HIS A 38 3.68 -0.66 -2.63
C HIS A 38 4.40 -1.14 -3.89
N ASP A 39 3.66 -1.32 -4.98
CA ASP A 39 4.12 -1.66 -6.33
C ASP A 39 5.06 -2.90 -6.34
N THR A 40 4.81 -3.88 -5.45
CA THR A 40 5.54 -5.14 -5.41
C THR A 40 4.70 -6.27 -4.80
N VAL A 41 5.01 -7.51 -5.19
CA VAL A 41 4.46 -8.75 -4.60
C VAL A 41 5.59 -9.65 -4.06
N GLU A 42 6.83 -9.15 -4.01
CA GLU A 42 8.02 -9.96 -3.66
C GLU A 42 7.95 -10.56 -2.27
N GLY A 43 7.28 -9.89 -1.32
CA GLY A 43 7.11 -10.37 0.05
C GLY A 43 6.07 -11.49 0.20
N CYS A 44 5.19 -11.69 -0.78
CA CYS A 44 4.00 -12.55 -0.64
C CYS A 44 4.36 -14.02 -0.37
N ALA A 45 5.34 -14.59 -1.07
CA ALA A 45 5.73 -15.99 -0.86
C ALA A 45 6.25 -16.23 0.56
N ARG A 46 7.07 -15.31 1.10
CA ARG A 46 7.57 -15.38 2.48
C ARG A 46 6.46 -15.22 3.50
N ALA A 47 5.54 -14.25 3.26
CA ALA A 47 4.38 -14.04 4.12
C ALA A 47 3.45 -15.26 4.14
N ALA A 48 3.17 -15.87 2.98
CA ALA A 48 2.38 -17.09 2.89
C ALA A 48 2.98 -18.24 3.70
N ALA A 49 4.29 -18.47 3.55
CA ALA A 49 5.00 -19.51 4.31
C ALA A 49 5.00 -19.23 5.82
N ALA A 50 5.18 -17.97 6.23
CA ALA A 50 5.14 -17.58 7.64
C ALA A 50 3.74 -17.75 8.24
N CYS A 51 2.70 -17.31 7.53
CA CYS A 51 1.31 -17.47 7.95
C CYS A 51 0.91 -18.94 8.08
N ALA A 52 1.28 -19.79 7.10
CA ALA A 52 0.99 -21.23 7.15
C ALA A 52 1.59 -21.90 8.40
N ARG A 53 2.82 -21.56 8.75
CA ARG A 53 3.48 -22.10 9.98
C ARG A 53 2.76 -21.67 11.27
N LEU A 54 2.09 -20.53 11.26
CA LEU A 54 1.43 -19.96 12.44
C LEU A 54 -0.09 -20.21 12.46
N GLY A 55 -0.63 -20.93 11.46
CA GLY A 55 -2.07 -21.16 11.34
C GLY A 55 -2.87 -19.90 11.05
N LEU A 56 -2.30 -18.97 10.29
CA LEU A 56 -2.95 -17.74 9.82
C LEU A 56 -3.37 -17.90 8.36
N GLU A 57 -4.52 -17.34 8.00
CA GLU A 57 -4.87 -17.18 6.59
C GLU A 57 -4.07 -16.02 5.99
N PHE A 58 -3.59 -16.21 4.76
CA PHE A 58 -2.83 -15.20 4.03
C PHE A 58 -3.55 -14.78 2.74
N VAL A 59 -3.59 -13.47 2.50
CA VAL A 59 -4.12 -12.87 1.26
C VAL A 59 -2.95 -12.22 0.53
N PRO A 60 -2.55 -12.73 -0.65
CA PRO A 60 -1.55 -12.07 -1.48
C PRO A 60 -2.12 -10.79 -2.08
N GLY A 61 -1.32 -9.72 -2.08
CA GLY A 61 -1.75 -8.44 -2.60
C GLY A 61 -0.61 -7.48 -2.92
N THR A 62 -0.99 -6.30 -3.36
CA THR A 62 -0.11 -5.16 -3.62
C THR A 62 -0.92 -3.87 -3.54
N GLU A 63 -0.29 -2.75 -3.19
CA GLU A 63 -0.90 -1.42 -3.26
C GLU A 63 -0.32 -0.65 -4.46
N LEU A 64 -1.17 -0.42 -5.48
CA LEU A 64 -0.79 0.29 -6.70
C LEU A 64 -1.08 1.78 -6.60
N THR A 65 -0.11 2.62 -6.99
CA THR A 65 -0.34 4.07 -7.14
C THR A 65 -1.00 4.35 -8.49
N ALA A 66 -2.22 4.90 -8.47
CA ALA A 66 -2.99 5.21 -9.66
C ALA A 66 -3.45 6.67 -9.68
N GLU A 67 -4.05 7.07 -10.80
CA GLU A 67 -4.68 8.38 -10.97
C GLU A 67 -6.09 8.23 -11.53
N HIS A 68 -7.04 8.96 -10.95
CA HIS A 68 -8.39 9.09 -11.45
C HIS A 68 -8.81 10.56 -11.47
N LEU A 69 -9.24 11.09 -12.62
CA LEU A 69 -9.64 12.50 -12.78
C LEU A 69 -8.62 13.53 -12.24
N GLY A 70 -7.31 13.26 -12.41
CA GLY A 70 -6.25 14.13 -11.91
C GLY A 70 -5.90 13.96 -10.43
N HIS A 71 -6.65 13.14 -9.68
CA HIS A 71 -6.37 12.82 -8.27
C HIS A 71 -5.54 11.55 -8.15
N GLU A 72 -4.53 11.58 -7.27
CA GLU A 72 -3.80 10.37 -6.90
C GLU A 72 -4.68 9.51 -6.00
N VAL A 73 -4.86 8.24 -6.37
CA VAL A 73 -5.58 7.23 -5.60
C VAL A 73 -4.69 6.01 -5.42
N HIS A 74 -4.87 5.29 -4.34
CA HIS A 74 -4.23 4.01 -4.14
C HIS A 74 -5.24 2.89 -4.29
N LEU A 75 -4.86 1.84 -4.99
CA LEU A 75 -5.68 0.67 -5.23
C LEU A 75 -5.01 -0.57 -4.65
N LEU A 76 -5.68 -1.22 -3.72
CA LEU A 76 -5.27 -2.50 -3.16
C LEU A 76 -5.73 -3.60 -4.11
N GLY A 77 -4.77 -4.34 -4.67
CA GLY A 77 -5.05 -5.57 -5.40
C GLY A 77 -4.95 -6.74 -4.44
N TYR A 78 -6.04 -7.47 -4.23
CA TYR A 78 -6.08 -8.63 -3.35
C TYR A 78 -6.24 -9.91 -4.13
N PHE A 79 -5.74 -11.02 -3.60
CA PHE A 79 -5.80 -12.36 -4.19
C PHE A 79 -5.16 -12.45 -5.57
N VAL A 80 -4.27 -11.54 -5.90
CA VAL A 80 -3.58 -11.52 -7.19
C VAL A 80 -2.70 -12.76 -7.35
N ASP A 81 -2.65 -13.31 -8.56
CA ASP A 81 -1.61 -14.27 -8.92
C ASP A 81 -0.26 -13.53 -8.95
N THR A 82 0.57 -13.83 -7.96
CA THR A 82 1.89 -13.21 -7.79
C THR A 82 2.90 -13.63 -8.86
N THR A 83 2.52 -14.55 -9.75
CA THR A 83 3.31 -15.01 -10.90
C THR A 83 2.80 -14.46 -12.24
N HIS A 84 1.68 -13.72 -12.22
CA HIS A 84 1.07 -13.19 -13.45
C HIS A 84 2.03 -12.26 -14.21
N ALA A 85 2.35 -12.65 -15.44
CA ALA A 85 3.45 -12.06 -16.20
C ALA A 85 3.27 -10.56 -16.48
N GLU A 86 2.04 -10.12 -16.79
CA GLU A 86 1.75 -8.70 -17.06
C GLU A 86 1.83 -7.87 -15.80
N LEU A 87 1.29 -8.36 -14.67
CA LEU A 87 1.41 -7.71 -13.37
C LEU A 87 2.89 -7.51 -13.02
N LEU A 88 3.70 -8.55 -13.11
CA LEU A 88 5.13 -8.48 -12.81
C LEU A 88 5.88 -7.49 -13.71
N ARG A 89 5.57 -7.43 -15.00
CA ARG A 89 6.16 -6.44 -15.92
C ARG A 89 5.85 -5.00 -15.48
N GLU A 90 4.59 -4.71 -15.17
CA GLU A 90 4.19 -3.37 -14.71
C GLU A 90 4.81 -3.01 -13.37
N LEU A 91 4.87 -3.95 -12.42
CA LEU A 91 5.54 -3.71 -11.12
C LEU A 91 7.03 -3.37 -11.32
N VAL A 92 7.74 -4.05 -12.23
CA VAL A 92 9.14 -3.71 -12.57
C VAL A 92 9.25 -2.28 -13.12
N HIS A 93 8.30 -1.84 -13.96
CA HIS A 93 8.27 -0.45 -14.47
C HIS A 93 8.07 0.56 -13.34
N PHE A 94 7.17 0.27 -12.38
CA PHE A 94 6.98 1.12 -11.20
C PHE A 94 8.22 1.16 -10.32
N GLN A 95 8.84 0.03 -10.05
CA GLN A 95 10.06 -0.07 -9.24
C GLN A 95 11.21 0.76 -9.83
N ARG A 96 11.41 0.68 -11.16
CA ARG A 96 12.41 1.52 -11.86
C ARG A 96 12.10 3.02 -11.71
N ALA A 97 10.83 3.41 -11.95
CA ALA A 97 10.41 4.80 -11.81
C ALA A 97 10.58 5.31 -10.36
N ARG A 98 10.34 4.46 -9.33
CA ARG A 98 10.62 4.80 -7.94
C ARG A 98 12.11 5.04 -7.69
N GLN A 99 12.97 4.18 -8.22
CA GLN A 99 14.43 4.35 -8.08
C GLN A 99 14.92 5.62 -8.77
N GLU A 100 14.45 5.91 -9.99
CA GLU A 100 14.76 7.17 -10.70
C GLU A 100 14.28 8.39 -9.91
N ARG A 101 13.07 8.32 -9.36
CA ARG A 101 12.50 9.35 -8.50
C ARG A 101 13.37 9.62 -7.26
N ILE A 102 13.92 8.58 -6.61
CA ILE A 102 14.84 8.74 -5.49
C ILE A 102 16.10 9.48 -5.93
N ARG A 103 16.71 9.13 -7.08
CA ARG A 103 17.89 9.83 -7.62
C ARG A 103 17.60 11.31 -7.86
N GLU A 104 16.44 11.63 -8.43
CA GLU A 104 16.03 13.01 -8.66
C GLU A 104 15.81 13.78 -7.36
N MET A 105 15.15 13.18 -6.35
CA MET A 105 14.99 13.80 -5.02
C MET A 105 16.35 14.12 -4.40
N VAL A 106 17.29 13.19 -4.46
CA VAL A 106 18.65 13.38 -3.93
C VAL A 106 19.39 14.48 -4.70
N ALA A 107 19.26 14.52 -6.02
CA ALA A 107 19.84 15.61 -6.81
C ALA A 107 19.30 16.99 -6.39
N ARG A 108 17.99 17.10 -6.17
CA ARG A 108 17.36 18.34 -5.66
C ARG A 108 17.81 18.70 -4.24
N LEU A 109 18.02 17.72 -3.36
CA LEU A 109 18.58 17.92 -2.02
C LEU A 109 20.00 18.47 -2.12
N ASN A 110 20.83 17.89 -2.98
CA ASN A 110 22.22 18.34 -3.17
C ASN A 110 22.29 19.79 -3.68
N GLN A 111 21.37 20.21 -4.55
CA GLN A 111 21.25 21.62 -4.98
C GLN A 111 20.90 22.58 -3.84
N ARG A 112 20.44 22.06 -2.70
CA ARG A 112 20.10 22.80 -1.47
C ARG A 112 21.13 22.65 -0.36
N GLY A 113 22.33 22.15 -0.69
CA GLY A 113 23.42 21.98 0.27
C GLY A 113 23.35 20.74 1.14
N VAL A 114 22.44 19.79 0.83
CA VAL A 114 22.33 18.51 1.54
C VAL A 114 23.15 17.47 0.79
N SER A 115 24.35 17.17 1.28
CA SER A 115 25.29 16.22 0.63
C SER A 115 24.88 14.76 0.90
N LEU A 116 23.81 14.30 0.24
CA LEU A 116 23.33 12.93 0.30
C LEU A 116 23.65 12.20 -1.01
N ARG A 117 23.96 10.90 -0.95
CA ARG A 117 24.15 10.06 -2.13
C ARG A 117 22.97 9.11 -2.30
N PRO A 118 22.50 8.85 -3.55
CA PRO A 118 21.40 7.90 -3.80
C PRO A 118 21.66 6.51 -3.23
N GLU A 119 22.93 6.05 -3.25
CA GLU A 119 23.35 4.74 -2.74
C GLU A 119 23.09 4.60 -1.24
N ALA A 120 23.22 5.68 -0.47
CA ALA A 120 22.89 5.67 0.96
C ALA A 120 21.38 5.44 1.19
N VAL A 121 20.53 6.02 0.34
CA VAL A 121 19.09 5.79 0.38
C VAL A 121 18.74 4.36 -0.03
N PHE A 122 19.37 3.85 -1.09
CA PHE A 122 19.13 2.48 -1.56
C PHE A 122 19.63 1.42 -0.58
N ALA A 123 20.76 1.64 0.08
CA ALA A 123 21.26 0.75 1.12
C ALA A 123 20.30 0.67 2.32
N LEU A 124 19.69 1.80 2.71
CA LEU A 124 18.66 1.83 3.75
C LEU A 124 17.34 1.21 3.32
N ALA A 125 16.96 1.40 2.06
CA ALA A 125 15.73 0.84 1.52
C ALA A 125 15.83 -0.70 1.42
N ASN A 126 16.95 -1.19 0.94
CA ASN A 126 17.22 -2.61 0.70
C ASN A 126 16.04 -3.36 0.02
N CYS A 127 15.35 -2.66 -0.88
CA CYS A 127 14.18 -3.16 -1.61
C CYS A 127 14.14 -2.60 -3.03
N ARG A 128 13.33 -3.21 -3.89
CA ARG A 128 13.15 -2.73 -5.28
C ARG A 128 12.15 -1.59 -5.39
N SER A 129 11.27 -1.42 -4.38
CA SER A 129 10.21 -0.39 -4.36
C SER A 129 10.47 0.72 -3.31
N PRO A 130 11.57 1.50 -3.43
CA PRO A 130 11.88 2.55 -2.47
C PRO A 130 10.90 3.73 -2.58
N GLY A 131 10.67 4.41 -1.45
CA GLY A 131 9.79 5.57 -1.36
C GLY A 131 10.39 6.75 -0.61
N ARG A 132 9.63 7.84 -0.51
CA ARG A 132 9.99 9.04 0.26
C ARG A 132 10.41 8.75 1.72
N PRO A 133 9.79 7.77 2.43
CA PRO A 133 10.22 7.44 3.79
C PRO A 133 11.68 7.00 3.89
N HIS A 134 12.23 6.36 2.84
CA HIS A 134 13.65 5.98 2.82
C HIS A 134 14.57 7.21 2.69
N VAL A 135 14.18 8.21 1.86
CA VAL A 135 14.91 9.49 1.79
C VAL A 135 14.86 10.21 3.13
N ALA A 136 13.67 10.24 3.79
CA ALA A 136 13.52 10.84 5.11
C ALA A 136 14.43 10.14 6.15
N ARG A 137 14.44 8.81 6.18
CA ARG A 137 15.33 8.04 7.06
C ARG A 137 16.81 8.32 6.78
N ALA A 138 17.21 8.43 5.52
CA ALA A 138 18.58 8.79 5.16
C ALA A 138 18.96 10.20 5.63
N LEU A 139 18.05 11.18 5.49
CA LEU A 139 18.27 12.54 5.99
C LEU A 139 18.48 12.58 7.51
N VAL A 140 17.72 11.80 8.26
CA VAL A 140 17.85 11.70 9.71
C VAL A 140 19.15 10.97 10.08
N GLN A 141 19.44 9.84 9.47
CA GLN A 141 20.64 9.06 9.77
C GLN A 141 21.95 9.81 9.48
N HIS A 142 21.95 10.66 8.46
CA HIS A 142 23.10 11.50 8.11
C HIS A 142 23.12 12.87 8.81
N GLY A 143 22.23 13.11 9.79
CA GLY A 143 22.21 14.32 10.61
C GLY A 143 21.69 15.60 9.91
N PHE A 144 21.05 15.48 8.75
CA PHE A 144 20.46 16.64 8.05
C PHE A 144 19.09 17.04 8.60
N CYS A 145 18.43 16.15 9.32
CA CYS A 145 17.17 16.38 10.01
C CYS A 145 17.17 15.64 11.35
N GLY A 146 16.49 16.20 12.35
CA GLY A 146 16.35 15.59 13.67
C GLY A 146 15.22 14.55 13.76
N SER A 147 14.28 14.56 12.80
CA SER A 147 13.15 13.62 12.74
C SER A 147 12.65 13.39 11.32
N LEU A 148 11.85 12.33 11.15
CA LEU A 148 11.18 12.06 9.88
C LEU A 148 10.20 13.18 9.52
N ASP A 149 9.45 13.70 10.49
CA ASP A 149 8.50 14.79 10.27
C ASP A 149 9.21 16.03 9.77
N GLU A 150 10.36 16.37 10.36
CA GLU A 150 11.20 17.48 9.89
C GLU A 150 11.65 17.26 8.43
N ALA A 151 12.09 16.05 8.09
CA ALA A 151 12.52 15.73 6.73
C ALA A 151 11.39 15.91 5.72
N PHE A 152 10.17 15.48 6.09
CA PHE A 152 8.99 15.69 5.24
C PHE A 152 8.61 17.15 5.13
N GLU A 153 8.56 17.90 6.23
CA GLU A 153 8.17 19.32 6.24
C GLU A 153 9.14 20.21 5.49
N ARG A 154 10.43 19.96 5.64
CA ARG A 154 11.47 20.79 5.00
C ARG A 154 11.68 20.47 3.53
N PHE A 155 11.61 19.18 3.16
CA PHE A 155 12.13 18.73 1.87
C PHE A 155 11.16 17.90 1.02
N LEU A 156 10.33 17.01 1.59
CA LEU A 156 9.76 15.89 0.86
C LEU A 156 8.24 15.96 0.63
N LYS A 157 7.48 16.79 1.35
CA LYS A 157 6.06 17.03 1.09
C LYS A 157 5.84 17.68 -0.27
N LYS A 158 4.62 17.58 -0.80
CA LYS A 158 4.20 18.27 -2.03
C LYS A 158 4.58 19.75 -1.96
N HIS A 159 5.13 20.29 -3.02
CA HIS A 159 5.64 21.66 -3.13
C HIS A 159 6.91 21.99 -2.30
N ARG A 160 7.54 21.01 -1.64
CA ARG A 160 8.82 21.20 -0.98
C ARG A 160 10.00 20.99 -1.95
N PRO A 161 11.20 21.51 -1.62
CA PRO A 161 12.32 21.60 -2.58
C PRO A 161 12.72 20.26 -3.24
N ALA A 162 12.68 19.16 -2.51
CA ALA A 162 13.06 17.85 -3.04
C ALA A 162 11.83 16.99 -3.44
N TRP A 163 10.63 17.57 -3.45
CA TRP A 163 9.47 16.84 -3.93
C TRP A 163 9.54 16.55 -5.43
N VAL A 164 9.34 15.29 -5.78
CA VAL A 164 9.25 14.80 -7.16
C VAL A 164 7.93 14.05 -7.30
N PRO A 165 7.13 14.26 -8.36
CA PRO A 165 5.89 13.53 -8.57
C PRO A 165 6.13 12.03 -8.71
N LYS A 166 5.15 11.20 -8.33
CA LYS A 166 5.16 9.77 -8.60
C LYS A 166 4.76 9.50 -10.06
N ARG A 167 5.33 8.44 -10.65
CA ARG A 167 4.69 7.83 -11.81
C ARG A 167 3.38 7.20 -11.36
N LYS A 168 2.34 7.39 -12.14
CA LYS A 168 1.00 6.84 -11.90
C LYS A 168 0.50 6.20 -13.19
N MET A 169 -0.33 5.17 -13.07
CA MET A 169 -1.16 4.68 -14.16
C MET A 169 -2.59 5.17 -13.97
N SER A 170 -3.44 5.09 -15.00
CA SER A 170 -4.85 5.37 -14.81
C SER A 170 -5.47 4.33 -13.88
N ALA A 171 -6.46 4.73 -13.06
CA ALA A 171 -7.16 3.79 -12.19
C ALA A 171 -7.83 2.66 -12.99
N ALA A 172 -8.39 2.95 -14.16
CA ALA A 172 -8.95 1.93 -15.05
C ALA A 172 -7.91 0.87 -15.44
N ARG A 173 -6.67 1.30 -15.77
CA ARG A 173 -5.59 0.36 -16.10
C ARG A 173 -5.15 -0.45 -14.89
N ALA A 174 -5.04 0.16 -13.71
CA ALA A 174 -4.67 -0.53 -12.48
C ALA A 174 -5.71 -1.59 -12.08
N ILE A 175 -7.00 -1.25 -12.16
CA ILE A 175 -8.11 -2.18 -11.91
C ILE A 175 -8.08 -3.33 -12.91
N SER A 176 -7.97 -3.03 -14.21
CA SER A 176 -7.87 -4.07 -15.26
C SER A 176 -6.67 -5.00 -15.02
N LEU A 177 -5.53 -4.48 -14.59
CA LEU A 177 -4.34 -5.27 -14.30
C LEU A 177 -4.53 -6.20 -13.08
N ILE A 178 -5.19 -5.70 -12.02
CA ILE A 178 -5.55 -6.50 -10.85
C ILE A 178 -6.50 -7.64 -11.26
N HIS A 179 -7.53 -7.33 -12.06
CA HIS A 179 -8.49 -8.31 -12.56
C HIS A 179 -7.82 -9.36 -13.47
N ALA A 180 -6.94 -8.94 -14.37
CA ALA A 180 -6.19 -9.86 -15.23
C ALA A 180 -5.33 -10.84 -14.41
N ALA A 181 -4.81 -10.40 -13.26
CA ALA A 181 -4.11 -11.25 -12.30
C ALA A 181 -5.06 -12.06 -11.39
N GLY A 182 -6.37 -12.13 -11.68
CA GLY A 182 -7.37 -12.88 -10.91
C GLY A 182 -7.75 -12.26 -9.56
N GLY A 183 -7.38 -11.00 -9.34
CA GLY A 183 -7.58 -10.29 -8.07
C GLY A 183 -8.85 -9.46 -8.00
N LEU A 184 -9.06 -8.84 -6.82
CA LEU A 184 -10.09 -7.84 -6.54
C LEU A 184 -9.43 -6.48 -6.30
N ALA A 185 -9.97 -5.43 -6.92
CA ALA A 185 -9.48 -4.06 -6.80
C ALA A 185 -10.28 -3.27 -5.77
N VAL A 186 -9.62 -2.77 -4.74
CA VAL A 186 -10.24 -2.03 -3.63
C VAL A 186 -9.61 -0.65 -3.51
N LEU A 187 -10.41 0.40 -3.38
CA LEU A 187 -9.91 1.75 -3.10
C LEU A 187 -9.38 1.80 -1.66
N ALA A 188 -8.09 2.08 -1.52
CA ALA A 188 -7.41 2.22 -0.24
C ALA A 188 -7.80 3.55 0.44
N HIS A 189 -7.95 3.52 1.77
CA HIS A 189 -8.10 4.69 2.66
C HIS A 189 -8.81 5.91 2.03
N PRO A 190 -10.06 5.77 1.51
CA PRO A 190 -10.75 6.83 0.76
C PRO A 190 -10.87 8.16 1.54
N GLY A 191 -10.93 8.12 2.86
CA GLY A 191 -10.95 9.33 3.69
C GLY A 191 -9.69 10.20 3.60
N LEU A 192 -8.60 9.68 3.04
CA LEU A 192 -7.38 10.45 2.81
C LEU A 192 -7.36 11.14 1.44
N ASN A 193 -8.26 10.78 0.54
CA ASN A 193 -8.41 11.44 -0.76
C ASN A 193 -9.17 12.76 -0.65
N HIS A 194 -9.99 12.91 0.40
CA HIS A 194 -10.84 14.07 0.66
C HIS A 194 -11.81 14.40 -0.49
N ASP A 195 -12.16 13.42 -1.32
CA ASP A 195 -13.06 13.56 -2.45
C ASP A 195 -13.81 12.26 -2.76
N ASP A 196 -15.00 12.13 -2.21
CA ASP A 196 -15.87 10.97 -2.44
C ASP A 196 -16.48 10.96 -3.85
N GLY A 197 -16.44 12.09 -4.57
CA GLY A 197 -16.89 12.21 -5.95
C GLY A 197 -16.09 11.32 -6.92
N LEU A 198 -14.92 10.83 -6.51
CA LEU A 198 -14.12 9.88 -7.30
C LEU A 198 -14.73 8.47 -7.33
N ILE A 199 -15.48 8.07 -6.28
CA ILE A 199 -15.97 6.70 -6.10
C ILE A 199 -16.88 6.24 -7.23
N PRO A 200 -17.91 7.01 -7.67
CA PRO A 200 -18.76 6.59 -8.79
C PRO A 200 -17.99 6.34 -10.09
N GLY A 201 -17.00 7.18 -10.39
CA GLY A 201 -16.14 7.02 -11.55
C GLY A 201 -15.27 5.76 -11.47
N LEU A 202 -14.73 5.44 -10.30
CA LEU A 202 -13.97 4.22 -10.06
C LEU A 202 -14.85 2.97 -10.17
N VAL A 203 -16.07 3.01 -9.65
CA VAL A 203 -17.08 1.94 -9.85
C VAL A 203 -17.35 1.72 -11.34
N GLY A 204 -17.50 2.82 -12.10
CA GLY A 204 -17.72 2.75 -13.55
C GLY A 204 -16.58 2.08 -14.34
N VAL A 205 -15.36 2.04 -13.78
CA VAL A 205 -14.20 1.36 -14.39
C VAL A 205 -13.87 0.03 -13.71
N GLY A 206 -14.78 -0.49 -12.85
CA GLY A 206 -14.71 -1.86 -12.32
C GLY A 206 -14.14 -1.99 -10.91
N LEU A 207 -14.18 -0.94 -10.08
CA LEU A 207 -13.79 -1.07 -8.67
C LEU A 207 -14.66 -2.09 -7.94
N ASP A 208 -14.06 -3.03 -7.21
CA ASP A 208 -14.75 -4.11 -6.51
C ASP A 208 -15.10 -3.76 -5.06
N GLY A 209 -14.32 -2.90 -4.40
CA GLY A 209 -14.53 -2.64 -2.97
C GLY A 209 -13.96 -1.32 -2.46
N LEU A 210 -14.29 -1.03 -1.20
CA LEU A 210 -13.77 0.11 -0.43
C LEU A 210 -13.10 -0.36 0.86
N GLU A 211 -11.96 0.22 1.20
CA GLU A 211 -11.39 0.11 2.54
C GLU A 211 -12.14 1.05 3.48
N CYS A 212 -13.17 0.53 4.15
CA CYS A 212 -14.03 1.33 5.03
C CYS A 212 -13.37 1.61 6.38
N TRP A 213 -12.67 0.63 6.95
CA TRP A 213 -11.92 0.80 8.19
C TRP A 213 -10.44 0.96 7.90
N HIS A 214 -9.89 2.07 8.35
CA HIS A 214 -8.47 2.37 8.25
C HIS A 214 -7.99 3.04 9.54
N SER A 215 -6.72 2.88 9.92
CA SER A 215 -6.17 3.46 11.16
C SER A 215 -6.33 4.98 11.26
N ARG A 216 -6.50 5.67 10.14
CA ARG A 216 -6.70 7.12 10.06
C ARG A 216 -8.14 7.52 9.73
N HIS A 217 -9.07 6.58 9.71
CA HIS A 217 -10.50 6.88 9.60
C HIS A 217 -11.11 7.02 11.00
N SER A 218 -11.88 8.07 11.22
CA SER A 218 -12.76 8.18 12.38
C SER A 218 -13.92 7.19 12.29
N ALA A 219 -14.59 6.92 13.41
CA ALA A 219 -15.80 6.09 13.40
C ALA A 219 -16.89 6.63 12.45
N ALA A 220 -17.03 7.96 12.35
CA ALA A 220 -17.96 8.60 11.43
C ALA A 220 -17.57 8.38 9.96
N GLN A 221 -16.28 8.47 9.62
CA GLN A 221 -15.80 8.16 8.27
C GLN A 221 -15.99 6.68 7.94
N ALA A 222 -15.70 5.77 8.86
CA ALA A 222 -15.93 4.35 8.64
C ALA A 222 -17.42 4.05 8.37
N ALA A 223 -18.34 4.63 9.16
CA ALA A 223 -19.78 4.50 8.93
C ALA A 223 -20.20 5.09 7.57
N HIS A 224 -19.65 6.23 7.19
CA HIS A 224 -19.90 6.88 5.90
C HIS A 224 -19.46 5.97 4.72
N TYR A 225 -18.23 5.41 4.78
CA TYR A 225 -17.74 4.53 3.71
C TYR A 225 -18.46 3.18 3.66
N LEU A 226 -18.97 2.68 4.77
CA LEU A 226 -19.87 1.52 4.79
C LEU A 226 -21.17 1.81 4.02
N GLU A 227 -21.76 2.98 4.22
CA GLU A 227 -22.98 3.37 3.51
C GLU A 227 -22.71 3.59 2.01
N LEU A 228 -21.56 4.18 1.64
CA LEU A 228 -21.15 4.30 0.24
C LEU A 228 -20.91 2.93 -0.40
N ALA A 229 -20.23 2.01 0.30
CA ALA A 229 -20.03 0.65 -0.17
C ALA A 229 -21.38 -0.06 -0.43
N ARG A 230 -22.32 0.05 0.51
CA ARG A 230 -23.67 -0.50 0.36
C ARG A 230 -24.39 0.09 -0.85
N ARG A 231 -24.37 1.42 -1.01
CA ARG A 231 -25.02 2.15 -2.12
C ARG A 231 -24.49 1.72 -3.48
N HIS A 232 -23.18 1.53 -3.59
CA HIS A 232 -22.52 1.14 -4.83
C HIS A 232 -22.33 -0.38 -4.97
N ARG A 233 -22.85 -1.19 -4.04
CA ARG A 233 -22.72 -2.66 -4.01
C ARG A 233 -21.25 -3.11 -4.03
N LEU A 234 -20.40 -2.38 -3.34
CA LEU A 234 -18.98 -2.67 -3.21
C LEU A 234 -18.71 -3.60 -2.04
N LEU A 235 -17.68 -4.40 -2.18
CA LEU A 235 -17.11 -5.18 -1.09
C LEU A 235 -16.49 -4.24 -0.04
N VAL A 236 -16.41 -4.74 1.19
CA VAL A 236 -15.90 -3.97 2.32
C VAL A 236 -14.62 -4.61 2.83
N THR A 237 -13.56 -3.80 2.97
CA THR A 237 -12.32 -4.21 3.61
C THR A 237 -11.92 -3.27 4.75
N GLY A 238 -10.85 -3.63 5.45
CA GLY A 238 -10.25 -2.79 6.46
C GLY A 238 -8.83 -3.25 6.77
N GLY A 239 -7.97 -2.29 7.05
CA GLY A 239 -6.57 -2.54 7.38
C GLY A 239 -5.93 -1.39 8.13
N SER A 240 -4.84 -1.70 8.83
CA SER A 240 -4.14 -0.74 9.68
C SER A 240 -3.20 0.18 8.91
N ASP A 241 -2.82 -0.17 7.70
CA ASP A 241 -1.74 0.49 6.93
C ASP A 241 -0.43 0.52 7.75
N CYS A 242 -0.17 -0.60 8.44
CA CYS A 242 0.99 -0.74 9.31
C CYS A 242 2.28 -0.82 8.49
N HIS A 243 3.24 0.07 8.83
CA HIS A 243 4.58 0.11 8.23
C HIS A 243 5.68 -0.31 9.23
N GLY A 244 5.31 -1.13 10.24
CA GLY A 244 6.22 -1.46 11.35
C GLY A 244 6.47 -0.23 12.23
N THR A 245 7.74 0.04 12.57
CA THR A 245 8.12 1.13 13.48
C THR A 245 8.51 2.43 12.76
N SER A 246 8.28 2.53 11.44
CA SER A 246 8.74 3.68 10.63
C SER A 246 8.03 4.99 10.94
N LYS A 247 6.82 4.95 11.51
CA LYS A 247 5.98 6.12 11.80
C LYS A 247 5.53 6.17 13.28
N GLY A 248 6.32 5.61 14.18
CA GLY A 248 5.97 5.50 15.60
C GLY A 248 5.61 4.07 16.02
N PRO A 249 4.78 3.89 17.07
CA PRO A 249 4.33 2.55 17.48
C PRO A 249 3.65 1.81 16.34
N PRO A 250 3.91 0.49 16.18
CA PRO A 250 3.30 -0.30 15.12
C PRO A 250 1.78 -0.31 15.18
N LEU A 251 1.13 -0.12 14.05
CA LEU A 251 -0.33 -0.08 13.93
C LEU A 251 -0.96 -1.45 13.66
N LEU A 252 -0.18 -2.52 13.55
CA LEU A 252 -0.69 -3.87 13.28
C LEU A 252 -1.83 -4.24 14.24
N GLY A 253 -2.97 -4.62 13.68
CA GLY A 253 -4.17 -5.01 14.43
C GLY A 253 -4.90 -3.86 15.13
N SER A 254 -4.52 -2.58 14.88
CA SER A 254 -5.31 -1.43 15.31
C SER A 254 -6.65 -1.34 14.58
N VAL A 255 -6.70 -1.87 13.36
CA VAL A 255 -7.93 -2.14 12.61
C VAL A 255 -8.14 -3.64 12.55
N ARG A 256 -9.37 -4.08 12.88
CA ARG A 256 -9.75 -5.48 12.97
C ARG A 256 -11.02 -5.73 12.17
N LEU A 257 -10.86 -6.14 10.92
CA LEU A 257 -11.99 -6.52 10.08
C LEU A 257 -12.68 -7.77 10.67
N PRO A 258 -13.99 -7.72 10.99
CA PRO A 258 -14.74 -8.86 11.51
C PRO A 258 -14.72 -10.07 10.56
N ARG A 259 -14.83 -11.26 11.16
CA ARG A 259 -14.74 -12.54 10.42
C ARG A 259 -15.78 -12.67 9.29
N ASP A 260 -16.99 -12.27 9.54
CA ASP A 260 -18.10 -12.33 8.58
C ASP A 260 -17.82 -11.49 7.33
N LEU A 261 -17.32 -10.27 7.52
CA LEU A 261 -16.93 -9.38 6.43
C LEU A 261 -15.69 -9.89 5.70
N TYR A 262 -14.71 -10.43 6.44
CA TYR A 262 -13.56 -11.08 5.82
C TYR A 262 -13.99 -12.28 4.96
N LEU A 263 -14.91 -13.12 5.44
CA LEU A 263 -15.41 -14.26 4.68
C LEU A 263 -16.25 -13.83 3.48
N ALA A 264 -17.06 -12.78 3.60
CA ALA A 264 -17.79 -12.21 2.47
C ALA A 264 -16.82 -11.73 1.39
N PHE A 265 -15.75 -11.03 1.78
CA PHE A 265 -14.70 -10.57 0.88
C PHE A 265 -13.92 -11.73 0.24
N LYS A 266 -13.48 -12.71 1.05
CA LYS A 266 -12.72 -13.88 0.59
C LYS A 266 -13.49 -14.72 -0.44
N ASN A 267 -14.80 -14.89 -0.24
CA ASN A 267 -15.66 -15.72 -1.07
C ASN A 267 -16.33 -14.95 -2.21
N ALA A 268 -16.06 -13.65 -2.36
CA ALA A 268 -16.59 -12.87 -3.45
C ALA A 268 -16.14 -13.45 -4.80
N PRO A 269 -17.03 -13.44 -5.82
CA PRO A 269 -16.66 -13.86 -7.16
C PRO A 269 -15.54 -12.95 -7.67
N ARG A 270 -14.54 -13.55 -8.30
CA ARG A 270 -13.43 -12.82 -8.90
C ARG A 270 -13.65 -12.64 -10.38
N PRO A 271 -13.26 -11.50 -10.95
CA PRO A 271 -13.28 -11.33 -12.39
C PRO A 271 -12.49 -12.46 -13.05
N VAL A 272 -13.11 -13.15 -14.00
CA VAL A 272 -12.38 -14.11 -14.82
C VAL A 272 -11.42 -13.28 -15.66
N GLY A 273 -10.12 -13.47 -15.49
CA GLY A 273 -9.13 -12.77 -16.27
C GLY A 273 -9.48 -12.89 -17.75
N ALA A 274 -9.69 -11.78 -18.43
CA ALA A 274 -9.83 -11.81 -19.89
C ALA A 274 -8.54 -12.43 -20.40
N ALA A 275 -8.64 -13.64 -20.95
CA ALA A 275 -7.55 -14.27 -21.66
C ALA A 275 -7.09 -13.28 -22.74
N ALA A 276 -5.83 -12.87 -22.69
CA ALA A 276 -5.21 -11.98 -23.66
C ALA A 276 -5.07 -12.68 -25.01
#